data_4ed00a3d944afefe2c819d574cdd3ea1
#
_entry.id   4ed00a3d944afefe2c819d574cdd3ea1
#
_cell.length_a   1.000
_cell.length_b   1.000
_cell.length_c   1.000
_cell.angle_alpha   90.00
_cell.angle_beta   90.00
_cell.angle_gamma   90.00
#
_symmetry.space_group_name_H-M   'P 1'
#
loop_
_entity.id
_entity.type
_entity.pdbx_description
1 polymer ?
#
loop_
_entity_poly.entity_id
_entity_poly.type
_entity_poly.pdbx_seq_one_letter_code
_entity_poly.pdbx_strand_id
1 'polypeptide(L)'
;LGVTTTSGPGLALKGEAMGLAVSLELPLIVVDIQRGGPSTGLPTKTEAADLMMAMYGRHGESPMPIVAARTPTDCFHVAIEAARIALTYHTPVLLLSDGYLANGSEPWRLPDVADLEPIEVEYATEFNQTNEDGEGVFWPYLRDENLVRPIALPGTPELMHRIGGIEKEDGSGNVSYDPDNHELMVRLRDRRIASIPVPDVEVEGDADADLLVVGWGSTWGAITGAVRRVRAGGL
;
A
#
# COMPACT_ATOMS: atom_id res chain seq x y z
N LEU A 1 8.06 0.75 -10.48
CA LEU A 1 7.36 1.37 -9.37
C LEU A 1 7.00 2.81 -9.70
N GLY A 2 5.70 3.16 -9.65
CA GLY A 2 5.23 4.55 -9.71
C GLY A 2 5.14 5.16 -8.31
N VAL A 3 5.49 6.44 -8.17
CA VAL A 3 5.34 7.17 -6.89
C VAL A 3 4.74 8.54 -7.17
N THR A 4 3.73 8.93 -6.42
CA THR A 4 3.14 10.27 -6.48
C THR A 4 2.83 10.80 -5.09
N THR A 5 3.02 12.09 -4.89
CA THR A 5 2.69 12.77 -3.64
C THR A 5 1.46 13.66 -3.83
N THR A 6 0.62 13.74 -2.81
CA THR A 6 -0.62 14.51 -2.86
C THR A 6 -1.09 14.91 -1.46
N SER A 7 -2.32 15.38 -1.38
CA SER A 7 -3.11 15.61 -0.16
C SER A 7 -4.56 15.19 -0.43
N GLY A 8 -5.46 15.26 0.54
CA GLY A 8 -6.84 14.77 0.45
C GLY A 8 -7.55 15.03 -0.89
N PRO A 9 -7.58 16.27 -1.43
CA PRO A 9 -8.22 16.52 -2.73
C PRO A 9 -7.59 15.73 -3.87
N GLY A 10 -6.26 15.64 -3.91
CA GLY A 10 -5.56 14.87 -4.93
C GLY A 10 -5.74 13.36 -4.75
N LEU A 11 -5.85 12.87 -3.50
CA LEU A 11 -6.19 11.49 -3.21
C LEU A 11 -7.58 11.15 -3.79
N ALA A 12 -8.58 11.99 -3.56
CA ALA A 12 -9.92 11.83 -4.12
C ALA A 12 -9.89 11.80 -5.66
N LEU A 13 -9.15 12.70 -6.30
CA LEU A 13 -9.01 12.75 -7.77
C LEU A 13 -8.25 11.55 -8.35
N LYS A 14 -7.42 10.87 -7.56
CA LYS A 14 -6.69 9.66 -7.98
C LYS A 14 -7.44 8.35 -7.71
N GLY A 15 -8.67 8.42 -7.23
CA GLY A 15 -9.48 7.23 -6.90
C GLY A 15 -9.54 6.22 -8.04
N GLU A 16 -9.78 6.70 -9.28
CA GLU A 16 -9.82 5.82 -10.46
C GLU A 16 -8.44 5.22 -10.79
N ALA A 17 -7.38 6.03 -10.77
CA ALA A 17 -6.04 5.54 -11.06
C ALA A 17 -5.56 4.49 -10.04
N MET A 18 -5.95 4.63 -8.77
CA MET A 18 -5.70 3.62 -7.74
C MET A 18 -6.50 2.34 -7.99
N GLY A 19 -7.79 2.46 -8.31
CA GLY A 19 -8.64 1.32 -8.68
C GLY A 19 -8.10 0.58 -9.90
N LEU A 20 -7.63 1.32 -10.91
CA LEU A 20 -6.97 0.75 -12.07
C LEU A 20 -5.68 0.00 -11.68
N ALA A 21 -4.84 0.58 -10.82
CA ALA A 21 -3.62 -0.09 -10.36
C ALA A 21 -3.92 -1.38 -9.57
N VAL A 22 -4.99 -1.40 -8.77
CA VAL A 22 -5.49 -2.64 -8.11
C VAL A 22 -5.92 -3.67 -9.13
N SER A 23 -6.72 -3.28 -10.13
CA SER A 23 -7.20 -4.18 -11.18
C SER A 23 -6.07 -4.74 -12.05
N LEU A 24 -5.06 -3.91 -12.35
CA LEU A 24 -3.89 -4.31 -13.14
C LEU A 24 -2.82 -5.02 -12.32
N GLU A 25 -2.95 -4.99 -11.00
CA GLU A 25 -1.95 -5.53 -10.07
C GLU A 25 -0.56 -4.93 -10.34
N LEU A 26 -0.48 -3.61 -10.23
CA LEU A 26 0.74 -2.85 -10.51
C LEU A 26 1.26 -2.12 -9.27
N PRO A 27 2.58 -2.10 -9.05
CA PRO A 27 3.18 -1.40 -7.94
C PRO A 27 3.07 0.13 -8.10
N LEU A 28 2.42 0.78 -7.14
CA LEU A 28 2.23 2.23 -7.07
C LEU A 28 2.30 2.68 -5.62
N ILE A 29 2.95 3.79 -5.33
CA ILE A 29 2.87 4.44 -4.02
C ILE A 29 2.18 5.79 -4.18
N VAL A 30 1.12 5.99 -3.39
CA VAL A 30 0.47 7.29 -3.25
C VAL A 30 0.75 7.83 -1.86
N VAL A 31 1.54 8.89 -1.76
CA VAL A 31 1.87 9.55 -0.50
C VAL A 31 0.88 10.67 -0.28
N ASP A 32 0.04 10.54 0.74
CA ASP A 32 -0.95 11.54 1.13
C ASP A 32 -0.45 12.33 2.33
N ILE A 33 -0.13 13.60 2.10
CA ILE A 33 0.25 14.54 3.16
C ILE A 33 -1.01 15.25 3.63
N GLN A 34 -1.65 14.69 4.63
CA GLN A 34 -2.93 15.14 5.15
C GLN A 34 -2.86 16.54 5.76
N ARG A 35 -3.90 17.31 5.57
CA ARG A 35 -4.06 18.63 6.18
C ARG A 35 -5.54 18.97 6.33
N GLY A 36 -5.83 20.04 7.10
CA GLY A 36 -7.20 20.51 7.32
C GLY A 36 -7.94 20.76 6.02
N GLY A 37 -9.10 20.11 5.87
CA GLY A 37 -10.03 20.22 4.75
C GLY A 37 -11.17 21.20 5.01
N PRO A 38 -12.25 21.15 4.19
CA PRO A 38 -12.40 20.37 2.94
C PRO A 38 -11.69 21.01 1.74
N SER A 39 -11.59 20.26 0.64
CA SER A 39 -10.90 20.63 -0.61
C SER A 39 -9.45 21.00 -0.36
N THR A 40 -8.93 22.08 -0.94
CA THR A 40 -7.56 22.57 -0.72
C THR A 40 -7.31 22.99 0.73
N GLY A 41 -8.37 23.25 1.48
CA GLY A 41 -8.38 23.43 2.93
C GLY A 41 -7.43 24.48 3.47
N LEU A 42 -6.84 24.16 4.61
CA LEU A 42 -5.95 25.05 5.37
C LEU A 42 -4.49 24.64 5.14
N PRO A 43 -3.70 25.39 4.37
CA PRO A 43 -2.28 25.11 4.17
C PRO A 43 -1.53 25.03 5.49
N THR A 44 -0.64 24.06 5.61
CA THR A 44 0.22 23.86 6.81
C THR A 44 -0.52 23.58 8.13
N LYS A 45 -1.84 23.38 8.10
CA LYS A 45 -2.64 23.05 9.29
C LYS A 45 -2.86 21.54 9.37
N THR A 46 -2.40 20.96 10.47
CA THR A 46 -2.46 19.53 10.72
C THR A 46 -3.89 19.05 10.90
N GLU A 47 -4.23 18.06 10.11
CA GLU A 47 -5.42 17.21 10.30
C GLU A 47 -5.08 15.83 9.73
N ALA A 48 -5.52 14.75 10.38
CA ALA A 48 -5.32 13.38 9.95
C ALA A 48 -6.69 12.72 9.73
N ALA A 49 -7.48 13.27 8.79
CA ALA A 49 -8.87 12.88 8.55
C ALA A 49 -9.08 11.99 7.31
N ASP A 50 -8.02 11.70 6.54
CA ASP A 50 -8.14 11.02 5.25
C ASP A 50 -8.14 9.48 5.36
N LEU A 51 -7.94 8.90 6.55
CA LEU A 51 -7.87 7.44 6.74
C LEU A 51 -9.10 6.70 6.18
N MET A 52 -10.31 7.17 6.48
CA MET A 52 -11.53 6.51 6.01
C MET A 52 -11.67 6.60 4.49
N MET A 53 -11.28 7.72 3.89
CA MET A 53 -11.22 7.86 2.44
C MET A 53 -10.14 6.94 1.85
N ALA A 54 -8.98 6.84 2.48
CA ALA A 54 -7.91 5.93 2.09
C ALA A 54 -8.36 4.46 2.16
N MET A 55 -9.12 4.07 3.16
CA MET A 55 -9.63 2.70 3.31
C MET A 55 -10.79 2.37 2.36
N TYR A 56 -11.75 3.28 2.21
CA TYR A 56 -13.05 2.98 1.59
C TYR A 56 -13.44 3.92 0.46
N GLY A 57 -12.67 4.95 0.17
CA GLY A 57 -13.03 6.03 -0.77
C GLY A 57 -12.83 5.69 -2.26
N ARG A 58 -12.97 4.43 -2.65
CA ARG A 58 -12.91 3.99 -4.05
C ARG A 58 -14.17 3.24 -4.44
N HIS A 59 -14.42 3.12 -5.74
CA HIS A 59 -15.52 2.31 -6.25
C HIS A 59 -15.07 0.84 -6.43
N GLY A 60 -16.00 -0.08 -6.32
CA GLY A 60 -15.76 -1.51 -6.40
C GLY A 60 -14.90 -2.06 -5.26
N GLU A 61 -14.58 -3.33 -5.34
CA GLU A 61 -13.74 -4.05 -4.38
C GLU A 61 -12.26 -3.78 -4.69
N SER A 62 -11.71 -2.78 -4.03
CA SER A 62 -10.38 -2.25 -4.31
C SER A 62 -9.53 -2.17 -3.03
N PRO A 63 -9.20 -3.33 -2.41
CA PRO A 63 -8.40 -3.37 -1.20
C PRO A 63 -6.97 -2.92 -1.48
N MET A 64 -6.39 -2.14 -0.54
CA MET A 64 -5.02 -1.66 -0.63
C MET A 64 -4.38 -1.60 0.76
N PRO A 65 -3.08 -1.91 0.89
CA PRO A 65 -2.34 -1.66 2.10
C PRO A 65 -2.24 -0.15 2.37
N ILE A 66 -2.32 0.20 3.66
CA ILE A 66 -2.14 1.57 4.13
C ILE A 66 -1.07 1.54 5.21
N VAL A 67 -0.06 2.38 5.07
CA VAL A 67 1.00 2.58 6.06
C VAL A 67 1.00 4.04 6.49
N ALA A 68 1.39 4.32 7.73
CA ALA A 68 1.39 5.67 8.28
C ALA A 68 2.65 5.94 9.08
N ALA A 69 3.31 7.06 8.79
CA ALA A 69 4.48 7.50 9.54
C ALA A 69 4.08 8.15 10.88
N ARG A 70 4.84 7.88 11.94
CA ARG A 70 4.63 8.40 13.30
C ARG A 70 5.54 9.57 13.69
N THR A 71 6.70 9.67 13.04
CA THR A 71 7.66 10.78 13.27
C THR A 71 8.30 11.21 11.93
N PRO A 72 8.96 12.38 11.87
CA PRO A 72 9.70 12.79 10.66
C PRO A 72 10.76 11.77 10.23
N THR A 73 11.51 11.19 11.16
CA THR A 73 12.48 10.12 10.86
C THR A 73 11.82 8.86 10.35
N ASP A 74 10.69 8.48 10.92
CA ASP A 74 9.93 7.30 10.52
C ASP A 74 9.42 7.38 9.07
N CYS A 75 9.23 8.58 8.52
CA CYS A 75 8.87 8.76 7.11
C CYS A 75 9.84 8.06 6.16
N PHE A 76 11.13 7.99 6.50
CA PHE A 76 12.11 7.28 5.69
C PHE A 76 11.86 5.77 5.69
N HIS A 77 11.66 5.18 6.86
CA HIS A 77 11.46 3.74 7.00
C HIS A 77 10.12 3.30 6.41
N VAL A 78 9.06 4.07 6.64
CA VAL A 78 7.73 3.80 6.09
C VAL A 78 7.71 3.93 4.56
N ALA A 79 8.52 4.83 3.98
CA ALA A 79 8.64 4.92 2.52
C ALA A 79 9.30 3.67 1.91
N ILE A 80 10.32 3.12 2.58
CA ILE A 80 10.95 1.85 2.16
C ILE A 80 9.96 0.70 2.31
N GLU A 81 9.24 0.63 3.43
CA GLU A 81 8.22 -0.39 3.65
C GLU A 81 7.10 -0.33 2.61
N ALA A 82 6.61 0.87 2.28
CA ALA A 82 5.63 1.04 1.21
C ALA A 82 6.16 0.55 -0.14
N ALA A 83 7.43 0.80 -0.45
CA ALA A 83 8.08 0.32 -1.68
C ALA A 83 8.21 -1.20 -1.67
N ARG A 84 8.63 -1.78 -0.54
CA ARG A 84 8.74 -3.22 -0.36
C ARG A 84 7.38 -3.90 -0.59
N ILE A 85 6.34 -3.45 0.08
CA ILE A 85 4.99 -4.00 -0.08
C ILE A 85 4.52 -3.87 -1.53
N ALA A 86 4.66 -2.68 -2.13
CA ALA A 86 4.19 -2.45 -3.50
C ALA A 86 4.89 -3.36 -4.51
N LEU A 87 6.20 -3.55 -4.39
CA LEU A 87 7.00 -4.35 -5.32
C LEU A 87 6.86 -5.84 -5.07
N THR A 88 6.77 -6.28 -3.81
CA THR A 88 6.62 -7.70 -3.48
C THR A 88 5.23 -8.22 -3.84
N TYR A 89 4.18 -7.45 -3.57
CA TYR A 89 2.78 -7.90 -3.75
C TYR A 89 2.12 -7.34 -5.01
N HIS A 90 2.84 -6.61 -5.85
CA HIS A 90 2.32 -5.98 -7.07
C HIS A 90 0.98 -5.27 -6.82
N THR A 91 0.96 -4.37 -5.86
CA THR A 91 -0.25 -3.65 -5.43
C THR A 91 0.06 -2.17 -5.20
N PRO A 92 -0.92 -1.27 -5.40
CA PRO A 92 -0.74 0.08 -4.89
C PRO A 92 -0.73 0.11 -3.37
N VAL A 93 0.05 1.02 -2.80
CA VAL A 93 0.16 1.28 -1.36
C VAL A 93 -0.13 2.75 -1.08
N LEU A 94 -0.96 3.03 -0.10
CA LEU A 94 -1.15 4.37 0.43
C LEU A 94 -0.22 4.60 1.61
N LEU A 95 0.58 5.67 1.55
CA LEU A 95 1.39 6.15 2.65
C LEU A 95 0.77 7.43 3.20
N LEU A 96 0.26 7.38 4.42
CA LEU A 96 -0.32 8.53 5.10
C LEU A 96 0.75 9.24 5.93
N SER A 97 0.96 10.51 5.63
CA SER A 97 1.68 11.47 6.43
C SER A 97 0.75 12.64 6.72
N ASP A 98 1.21 13.67 7.35
CA ASP A 98 0.41 14.87 7.62
C ASP A 98 1.26 16.14 7.75
N GLY A 99 0.57 17.28 7.87
CA GLY A 99 1.20 18.59 8.00
C GLY A 99 2.07 18.76 9.26
N TYR A 100 1.86 17.98 10.30
CA TYR A 100 2.70 18.01 11.50
C TYR A 100 4.08 17.42 11.19
N LEU A 101 4.12 16.23 10.58
CA LEU A 101 5.36 15.58 10.19
C LEU A 101 6.11 16.39 9.12
N ALA A 102 5.37 16.87 8.10
CA ALA A 102 5.95 17.61 6.98
C ALA A 102 6.56 18.97 7.38
N ASN A 103 6.08 19.59 8.46
CA ASN A 103 6.61 20.85 8.99
C ASN A 103 7.48 20.64 10.25
N GLY A 104 7.55 19.40 10.75
CA GLY A 104 8.35 19.05 11.92
C GLY A 104 9.81 18.77 11.57
N SER A 105 10.62 18.69 12.61
CA SER A 105 12.01 18.24 12.51
C SER A 105 12.41 17.52 13.80
N GLU A 106 13.30 16.54 13.65
CA GLU A 106 13.89 15.84 14.76
C GLU A 106 15.34 15.46 14.46
N PRO A 107 16.18 15.22 15.46
CA PRO A 107 17.51 14.67 15.24
C PRO A 107 17.40 13.27 14.59
N TRP A 108 18.11 13.05 13.52
CA TRP A 108 18.10 11.78 12.79
C TRP A 108 19.52 11.33 12.48
N ARG A 109 19.83 10.10 12.87
CA ARG A 109 21.07 9.45 12.45
C ARG A 109 20.81 8.79 11.09
N LEU A 110 21.53 9.22 10.06
CA LEU A 110 21.46 8.59 8.75
C LEU A 110 21.80 7.10 8.87
N PRO A 111 20.91 6.20 8.40
CA PRO A 111 21.23 4.78 8.37
C PRO A 111 22.34 4.51 7.36
N ASP A 112 23.11 3.45 7.59
CA ASP A 112 23.99 2.92 6.55
C ASP A 112 23.12 2.22 5.51
N VAL A 113 23.38 2.49 4.23
CA VAL A 113 22.66 1.82 3.12
C VAL A 113 22.88 0.31 3.16
N ALA A 114 24.03 -0.15 3.67
CA ALA A 114 24.33 -1.57 3.81
C ALA A 114 23.45 -2.28 4.87
N ASP A 115 22.86 -1.51 5.80
CA ASP A 115 21.95 -2.04 6.82
C ASP A 115 20.49 -2.14 6.33
N LEU A 116 20.19 -1.61 5.14
CA LEU A 116 18.86 -1.68 4.55
C LEU A 116 18.67 -3.00 3.80
N GLU A 117 17.59 -3.70 4.10
CA GLU A 117 17.24 -4.91 3.34
C GLU A 117 16.96 -4.56 1.87
N PRO A 118 17.61 -5.26 0.92
CA PRO A 118 17.35 -5.04 -0.50
C PRO A 118 15.90 -5.45 -0.84
N ILE A 119 15.30 -4.70 -1.75
CA ILE A 119 14.00 -5.08 -2.33
C ILE A 119 14.27 -5.82 -3.63
N GLU A 120 14.11 -7.12 -3.60
CA GLU A 120 14.28 -7.95 -4.78
C GLU A 120 13.04 -7.87 -5.67
N VAL A 121 13.26 -7.77 -6.98
CA VAL A 121 12.17 -7.74 -7.98
C VAL A 121 12.53 -8.70 -9.09
N GLU A 122 11.72 -9.70 -9.27
CA GLU A 122 11.88 -10.69 -10.33
C GLU A 122 10.98 -10.34 -11.53
N TYR A 123 11.52 -10.61 -12.73
CA TYR A 123 10.79 -10.43 -13.98
C TYR A 123 10.73 -11.74 -14.75
N ALA A 124 9.57 -12.03 -15.31
CA ALA A 124 9.42 -13.17 -16.18
C ALA A 124 10.26 -13.00 -17.47
N THR A 125 11.01 -14.02 -17.82
CA THR A 125 11.88 -14.07 -19.00
C THR A 125 11.53 -15.19 -19.98
N GLU A 126 10.63 -16.11 -19.58
CA GLU A 126 10.22 -17.27 -20.35
C GLU A 126 8.71 -17.57 -20.18
N PHE A 127 8.20 -18.47 -20.97
CA PHE A 127 6.83 -18.95 -20.84
C PHE A 127 6.60 -19.63 -19.50
N ASN A 128 5.40 -19.48 -18.96
CA ASN A 128 5.01 -20.07 -17.67
C ASN A 128 3.85 -21.06 -17.78
N GLN A 129 3.37 -21.31 -19.03
CA GLN A 129 2.30 -22.27 -19.30
C GLN A 129 2.48 -22.88 -20.70
N THR A 130 1.72 -23.93 -20.99
CA THR A 130 1.65 -24.58 -22.31
C THR A 130 0.18 -24.57 -22.77
N ASN A 131 -0.07 -24.18 -24.03
CA ASN A 131 -1.40 -24.22 -24.64
C ASN A 131 -1.81 -25.65 -25.06
N GLU A 132 -3.03 -25.80 -25.60
CA GLU A 132 -3.58 -27.09 -26.04
C GLU A 132 -2.78 -27.72 -27.16
N ASP A 133 -2.09 -26.92 -27.97
CA ASP A 133 -1.26 -27.37 -29.09
C ASP A 133 0.16 -27.78 -28.67
N GLY A 134 0.48 -27.65 -27.36
CA GLY A 134 1.80 -27.97 -26.79
C GLY A 134 2.83 -26.86 -26.95
N GLU A 135 2.43 -25.64 -27.34
CA GLU A 135 3.30 -24.48 -27.47
C GLU A 135 3.37 -23.71 -26.16
N GLY A 136 4.56 -23.15 -25.87
CA GLY A 136 4.75 -22.28 -24.71
C GLY A 136 3.95 -20.99 -24.83
N VAL A 137 3.30 -20.58 -23.73
CA VAL A 137 2.56 -19.32 -23.63
C VAL A 137 2.86 -18.61 -22.31
N PHE A 138 2.73 -17.29 -22.32
CA PHE A 138 2.85 -16.50 -21.11
C PHE A 138 1.47 -16.11 -20.58
N TRP A 139 1.15 -16.59 -19.39
CA TRP A 139 -0.08 -16.24 -18.68
C TRP A 139 0.19 -15.16 -17.64
N PRO A 140 -0.17 -13.91 -17.90
CA PRO A 140 0.21 -12.77 -17.06
C PRO A 140 -0.51 -12.70 -15.71
N TYR A 141 -1.52 -13.55 -15.46
CA TYR A 141 -2.25 -13.65 -14.20
C TYR A 141 -2.14 -15.05 -13.57
N LEU A 142 -1.22 -15.89 -14.03
CA LEU A 142 -0.88 -17.14 -13.37
C LEU A 142 -0.06 -16.82 -12.09
N ARG A 143 -0.77 -16.70 -10.99
CA ARG A 143 -0.23 -16.25 -9.71
C ARG A 143 0.61 -17.33 -9.04
N ASP A 144 1.57 -16.89 -8.24
CA ASP A 144 2.37 -17.74 -7.34
C ASP A 144 1.60 -18.10 -6.06
N GLU A 145 2.27 -18.72 -5.11
CA GLU A 145 1.75 -19.10 -3.80
C GLU A 145 1.35 -17.90 -2.92
N ASN A 146 1.93 -16.73 -3.17
CA ASN A 146 1.61 -15.47 -2.50
C ASN A 146 0.50 -14.68 -3.21
N LEU A 147 -0.14 -15.30 -4.21
CA LEU A 147 -1.17 -14.69 -5.05
C LEU A 147 -0.67 -13.50 -5.88
N VAL A 148 0.62 -13.47 -6.17
CA VAL A 148 1.27 -12.42 -6.95
C VAL A 148 1.44 -12.89 -8.41
N ARG A 149 1.02 -12.06 -9.34
CA ARG A 149 1.16 -12.35 -10.76
C ARG A 149 2.58 -12.08 -11.26
N PRO A 150 3.08 -12.82 -12.28
CA PRO A 150 4.36 -12.50 -12.90
C PRO A 150 4.30 -11.18 -13.67
N ILE A 151 5.39 -10.44 -13.68
CA ILE A 151 5.58 -9.25 -14.52
C ILE A 151 6.68 -9.52 -15.54
N ALA A 152 6.36 -9.40 -16.83
CA ALA A 152 7.35 -9.31 -17.88
C ALA A 152 7.64 -7.84 -18.21
N LEU A 153 8.90 -7.50 -18.43
CA LEU A 153 9.27 -6.16 -18.89
C LEU A 153 8.73 -5.93 -20.31
N PRO A 154 8.16 -4.75 -20.60
CA PRO A 154 7.77 -4.42 -21.97
C PRO A 154 8.94 -4.57 -22.94
N GLY A 155 8.73 -5.34 -24.01
CA GLY A 155 9.75 -5.65 -24.99
C GLY A 155 10.48 -6.99 -24.77
N THR A 156 10.19 -7.74 -23.69
CA THR A 156 10.68 -9.10 -23.55
C THR A 156 10.13 -9.96 -24.70
N PRO A 157 11.00 -10.60 -25.51
CA PRO A 157 10.54 -11.41 -26.64
C PRO A 157 9.55 -12.48 -26.22
N GLU A 158 8.54 -12.71 -27.04
CA GLU A 158 7.53 -13.76 -26.90
C GLU A 158 6.60 -13.65 -25.69
N LEU A 159 6.87 -12.73 -24.74
CA LEU A 159 6.01 -12.49 -23.57
C LEU A 159 5.02 -11.33 -23.76
N MET A 160 4.71 -10.98 -25.00
CA MET A 160 3.68 -9.98 -25.29
C MET A 160 2.33 -10.43 -24.76
N HIS A 161 1.70 -9.54 -23.97
CA HIS A 161 0.39 -9.81 -23.39
C HIS A 161 -0.42 -8.54 -23.23
N ARG A 162 -1.72 -8.70 -23.10
CA ARG A 162 -2.63 -7.58 -22.85
C ARG A 162 -2.64 -7.21 -21.39
N ILE A 163 -2.57 -5.90 -21.11
CA ILE A 163 -2.89 -5.30 -19.81
C ILE A 163 -4.02 -4.30 -20.06
N GLY A 164 -5.13 -4.42 -19.32
CA GLY A 164 -6.27 -3.52 -19.45
C GLY A 164 -7.12 -3.49 -18.19
N GLY A 165 -7.89 -2.40 -18.00
CA GLY A 165 -8.74 -2.20 -16.84
C GLY A 165 -10.02 -3.04 -16.82
N ILE A 166 -10.39 -3.67 -17.94
CA ILE A 166 -11.54 -4.60 -18.00
C ILE A 166 -11.17 -5.88 -17.25
N GLU A 167 -12.14 -6.53 -16.61
CA GLU A 167 -11.92 -7.78 -15.86
C GLU A 167 -11.25 -8.84 -16.72
N LYS A 168 -10.35 -9.56 -16.12
CA LYS A 168 -9.50 -10.56 -16.77
C LYS A 168 -9.80 -11.95 -16.22
N GLU A 169 -9.71 -12.91 -17.10
CA GLU A 169 -9.72 -14.32 -16.74
C GLU A 169 -8.50 -14.64 -15.88
N ASP A 170 -8.71 -15.42 -14.84
CA ASP A 170 -7.62 -15.91 -14.00
C ASP A 170 -6.62 -16.73 -14.84
N GLY A 171 -5.35 -16.55 -14.57
CA GLY A 171 -4.25 -17.16 -15.31
C GLY A 171 -3.99 -16.50 -16.68
N SER A 172 -4.88 -16.67 -17.64
CA SER A 172 -4.67 -16.23 -19.03
C SER A 172 -4.61 -14.71 -19.23
N GLY A 173 -5.34 -13.95 -18.39
CA GLY A 173 -5.46 -12.49 -18.53
C GLY A 173 -6.34 -12.03 -19.70
N ASN A 174 -7.04 -12.94 -20.39
CA ASN A 174 -8.02 -12.59 -21.40
C ASN A 174 -9.20 -11.83 -20.80
N VAL A 175 -9.89 -11.02 -21.60
CA VAL A 175 -11.12 -10.34 -21.15
C VAL A 175 -12.17 -11.38 -20.80
N SER A 176 -12.73 -11.28 -19.60
CA SER A 176 -13.77 -12.19 -19.12
C SER A 176 -15.02 -11.42 -18.71
N TYR A 177 -16.18 -11.96 -19.07
CA TYR A 177 -17.52 -11.50 -18.66
C TYR A 177 -18.21 -12.54 -17.76
N ASP A 178 -17.46 -13.59 -17.37
CA ASP A 178 -17.96 -14.66 -16.52
C ASP A 178 -18.09 -14.15 -15.09
N PRO A 179 -19.29 -14.21 -14.48
CA PRO A 179 -19.50 -13.76 -13.10
C PRO A 179 -18.74 -14.59 -12.06
N ASP A 180 -18.54 -15.89 -12.28
CA ASP A 180 -17.79 -16.75 -11.37
C ASP A 180 -16.29 -16.39 -11.39
N ASN A 181 -15.76 -16.10 -12.58
CA ASN A 181 -14.40 -15.56 -12.71
C ASN A 181 -14.26 -14.19 -12.02
N HIS A 182 -15.25 -13.31 -12.16
CA HIS A 182 -15.21 -12.00 -11.50
C HIS A 182 -15.15 -12.16 -9.97
N GLU A 183 -16.00 -13.00 -9.39
CA GLU A 183 -15.95 -13.29 -7.96
C GLU A 183 -14.61 -13.88 -7.53
N LEU A 184 -14.06 -14.80 -8.31
CA LEU A 184 -12.73 -15.37 -8.05
C LEU A 184 -11.65 -14.28 -8.02
N MET A 185 -11.62 -13.39 -9.01
CA MET A 185 -10.64 -12.31 -9.11
C MET A 185 -10.74 -11.32 -7.94
N VAL A 186 -11.96 -10.97 -7.49
CA VAL A 186 -12.19 -10.16 -6.29
C VAL A 186 -11.59 -10.84 -5.06
N ARG A 187 -11.90 -12.12 -4.86
CA ARG A 187 -11.37 -12.90 -3.72
C ARG A 187 -9.87 -13.06 -3.73
N LEU A 188 -9.26 -13.25 -4.90
CA LEU A 188 -7.80 -13.36 -5.04
C LEU A 188 -7.10 -12.05 -4.66
N ARG A 189 -7.64 -10.91 -5.11
CA ARG A 189 -7.12 -9.59 -4.74
C ARG A 189 -7.24 -9.33 -3.24
N ASP A 190 -8.38 -9.66 -2.64
CA ASP A 190 -8.61 -9.49 -1.20
C ASP A 190 -7.66 -10.37 -0.37
N ARG A 191 -7.55 -11.66 -0.70
CA ARG A 191 -6.64 -12.60 -0.02
C ARG A 191 -5.19 -12.17 -0.12
N ARG A 192 -4.74 -11.69 -1.28
CA ARG A 192 -3.37 -11.19 -1.44
C ARG A 192 -3.08 -10.04 -0.48
N ILE A 193 -3.98 -9.07 -0.35
CA ILE A 193 -3.80 -7.96 0.59
C ILE A 193 -3.85 -8.46 2.04
N ALA A 194 -4.77 -9.37 2.36
CA ALA A 194 -4.90 -9.95 3.70
C ALA A 194 -3.68 -10.82 4.10
N SER A 195 -2.93 -11.35 3.13
CA SER A 195 -1.74 -12.18 3.39
C SER A 195 -0.47 -11.37 3.64
N ILE A 196 -0.48 -10.05 3.43
CA ILE A 196 0.68 -9.21 3.70
C ILE A 196 1.02 -9.25 5.19
N PRO A 197 2.25 -9.65 5.57
CA PRO A 197 2.64 -9.66 6.96
C PRO A 197 2.54 -8.28 7.60
N VAL A 198 1.85 -8.19 8.70
CA VAL A 198 1.73 -6.98 9.51
C VAL A 198 2.46 -7.23 10.83
N PRO A 199 3.37 -6.35 11.24
CA PRO A 199 4.03 -6.47 12.54
C PRO A 199 3.01 -6.51 13.68
N ASP A 200 3.32 -7.25 14.74
CA ASP A 200 2.52 -7.24 15.95
C ASP A 200 2.41 -5.83 16.53
N VAL A 201 1.23 -5.50 17.03
CA VAL A 201 1.01 -4.20 17.67
C VAL A 201 1.72 -4.16 19.03
N GLU A 202 2.67 -3.26 19.14
CA GLU A 202 3.33 -3.02 20.42
C GLU A 202 2.44 -2.18 21.36
N VAL A 203 2.16 -2.71 22.55
CA VAL A 203 1.43 -2.00 23.59
C VAL A 203 2.43 -1.53 24.65
N GLU A 204 2.57 -0.21 24.80
CA GLU A 204 3.40 0.37 25.85
C GLU A 204 2.56 0.56 27.13
N GLY A 205 2.99 0.01 28.25
CA GLY A 205 2.36 0.24 29.53
C GLY A 205 2.15 -1.02 30.36
N ASP A 206 1.34 -0.90 31.41
CA ASP A 206 1.06 -2.00 32.31
C ASP A 206 -0.04 -2.91 31.72
N ALA A 207 0.13 -4.21 31.87
CA ALA A 207 -0.81 -5.18 31.28
C ALA A 207 -2.21 -5.14 31.91
N ASP A 208 -2.32 -4.58 33.11
CA ASP A 208 -3.55 -4.44 33.90
C ASP A 208 -4.05 -3.00 33.98
N ALA A 209 -3.65 -2.15 33.04
CA ALA A 209 -4.10 -0.76 32.99
C ALA A 209 -5.62 -0.64 32.75
N ASP A 210 -6.27 0.27 33.47
CA ASP A 210 -7.72 0.53 33.35
C ASP A 210 -8.13 1.19 32.01
N LEU A 211 -7.18 1.82 31.32
CA LEU A 211 -7.44 2.55 30.07
C LEU A 211 -6.39 2.24 29.00
N LEU A 212 -6.85 1.80 27.85
CA LEU A 212 -6.05 1.68 26.64
C LEU A 212 -6.29 2.88 25.72
N VAL A 213 -5.22 3.61 25.37
CA VAL A 213 -5.26 4.69 24.39
C VAL A 213 -4.75 4.16 23.05
N VAL A 214 -5.60 4.21 22.01
CA VAL A 214 -5.26 3.77 20.66
C VAL A 214 -5.11 4.98 19.75
N GLY A 215 -4.04 5.01 18.98
CA GLY A 215 -3.79 6.06 17.99
C GLY A 215 -2.93 5.56 16.84
N TRP A 216 -2.77 6.38 15.80
CA TRP A 216 -1.98 6.06 14.62
C TRP A 216 -1.26 7.31 14.07
N GLY A 217 -0.26 7.10 13.23
CA GLY A 217 0.44 8.20 12.57
C GLY A 217 1.09 9.18 13.55
N SER A 218 1.07 10.47 13.26
CA SER A 218 1.70 11.53 14.05
C SER A 218 1.10 11.75 15.44
N THR A 219 -0.03 11.13 15.77
CA THR A 219 -0.62 11.19 17.11
C THR A 219 0.22 10.45 18.15
N TRP A 220 1.13 9.58 17.74
CA TRP A 220 2.00 8.80 18.63
C TRP A 220 2.74 9.67 19.67
N GLY A 221 3.38 10.74 19.22
CA GLY A 221 4.14 11.63 20.13
C GLY A 221 3.27 12.34 21.15
N ALA A 222 2.08 12.80 20.77
CA ALA A 222 1.12 13.43 21.66
C ALA A 222 0.56 12.44 22.69
N ILE A 223 0.20 11.24 22.26
CA ILE A 223 -0.32 10.17 23.12
C ILE A 223 0.73 9.75 24.15
N THR A 224 1.93 9.38 23.70
CA THR A 224 3.02 8.96 24.61
C THR A 224 3.41 10.06 25.59
N GLY A 225 3.45 11.31 25.12
CA GLY A 225 3.71 12.47 26.01
C GLY A 225 2.61 12.69 27.04
N ALA A 226 1.35 12.52 26.68
CA ALA A 226 0.23 12.63 27.61
C ALA A 226 0.24 11.51 28.65
N VAL A 227 0.39 10.25 28.22
CA VAL A 227 0.46 9.08 29.11
C VAL A 227 1.59 9.22 30.13
N ARG A 228 2.80 9.63 29.68
CA ARG A 228 3.92 9.85 30.59
C ARG A 228 3.63 10.92 31.69
N ARG A 229 2.93 12.00 31.31
CA ARG A 229 2.56 13.07 32.27
C ARG A 229 1.52 12.60 33.29
N VAL A 230 0.49 11.87 32.80
CA VAL A 230 -0.55 11.34 33.70
C VAL A 230 0.05 10.37 34.69
N ARG A 231 0.89 9.44 34.27
CA ARG A 231 1.60 8.50 35.14
C ARG A 231 2.53 9.20 36.14
N ALA A 232 3.27 10.22 35.72
CA ALA A 232 4.11 11.01 36.63
C ALA A 232 3.30 11.78 37.65
N GLY A 233 2.04 12.09 37.39
CA GLY A 233 1.09 12.73 38.31
C GLY A 233 0.39 11.76 39.27
N GLY A 234 0.65 10.46 39.17
CA GLY A 234 0.08 9.45 40.08
C GLY A 234 -1.37 9.02 39.72
N LEU A 235 -1.76 9.20 38.46
CA LEU A 235 -3.03 8.75 37.88
C LEU A 235 -2.82 7.53 37.00
#